data_ad64d1cbfbfe2245d796c5659a925fde
#
_entry.id   ad64d1cbfbfe2245d796c5659a925fde
#
_cell.length_a   1.000
_cell.length_b   1.000
_cell.length_c   1.000
_cell.angle_alpha   90.00
_cell.angle_beta   90.00
_cell.angle_gamma   90.00
#
_symmetry.space_group_name_H-M   'P 1'
#
loop_
_entity.id
_entity.type
_entity.pdbx_description
1 polymer ?
#
loop_
_entity_poly.entity_id
_entity_poly.type
_entity_poly.pdbx_seq_one_letter_code
_entity_poly.pdbx_strand_id
1 'polypeptide(L)'
;MKLLYERGLGQNQKIVLLHLRDIAFRGYNEFTDYKNIYKIDNYIKSVRYLIDLGYYVIRTGARSNAPIKINSKNFLDYPFSNIRTEELDVVIASQCNFCISSGSGFDGLVRSFRKPVLFTNFLPISHFISQSKYNM
;
A
#
# COMPACT_ATOMS: atom_id res chain seq x y z
N MET A 1 9.86 -11.79 -6.50
CA MET A 1 11.03 -10.97 -6.08
C MET A 1 11.90 -10.50 -7.25
N LYS A 2 12.28 -11.36 -8.23
CA LYS A 2 13.13 -10.94 -9.36
C LYS A 2 12.64 -9.67 -10.05
N LEU A 3 11.34 -9.60 -10.39
CA LEU A 3 10.72 -8.41 -11.01
C LEU A 3 10.87 -7.13 -10.18
N LEU A 4 10.87 -7.22 -8.85
CA LEU A 4 11.06 -6.05 -7.98
C LEU A 4 12.53 -5.59 -7.99
N TYR A 5 13.48 -6.52 -8.04
CA TYR A 5 14.90 -6.17 -8.19
C TYR A 5 15.17 -5.45 -9.51
N GLU A 6 14.55 -5.89 -10.59
CA GLU A 6 14.61 -5.23 -11.90
C GLU A 6 13.97 -3.83 -11.88
N ARG A 7 13.13 -3.54 -10.90
CA ARG A 7 12.47 -2.25 -10.67
C ARG A 7 13.14 -1.40 -9.57
N GLY A 8 14.34 -1.77 -9.15
CA GLY A 8 15.17 -0.95 -8.26
C GLY A 8 15.17 -1.35 -6.79
N LEU A 9 14.48 -2.45 -6.41
CA LEU A 9 14.60 -2.98 -5.04
C LEU A 9 16.04 -3.44 -4.80
N GLY A 10 16.68 -2.89 -3.75
CA GLY A 10 18.02 -3.30 -3.33
C GLY A 10 18.03 -4.63 -2.56
N GLN A 11 19.17 -5.31 -2.55
CA GLN A 11 19.36 -6.48 -1.68
C GLN A 11 19.19 -6.07 -0.22
N ASN A 12 18.40 -6.86 0.54
CA ASN A 12 18.08 -6.61 1.95
C ASN A 12 17.39 -5.26 2.24
N GLN A 13 16.93 -4.55 1.20
CA GLN A 13 16.19 -3.31 1.39
C GLN A 13 14.81 -3.59 2.00
N LYS A 14 14.46 -2.80 3.01
CA LYS A 14 13.16 -2.91 3.68
C LYS A 14 12.04 -2.38 2.77
N ILE A 15 10.92 -3.11 2.71
CA ILE A 15 9.76 -2.79 1.88
C ILE A 15 8.64 -2.24 2.75
N VAL A 16 8.08 -1.11 2.34
CA VAL A 16 6.85 -0.56 2.89
C VAL A 16 5.77 -0.57 1.82
N LEU A 17 4.60 -1.07 2.16
CA LEU A 17 3.43 -1.02 1.27
C LEU A 17 2.58 0.19 1.60
N LEU A 18 2.12 0.90 0.57
CA LEU A 18 1.13 1.96 0.65
C LEU A 18 -0.13 1.51 -0.08
N HIS A 19 -1.16 1.09 0.67
CA HIS A 19 -2.42 0.63 0.12
C HIS A 19 -3.52 1.65 0.37
N LEU A 20 -3.84 2.42 -0.65
CA LEU A 20 -4.85 3.48 -0.58
C LEU A 20 -6.06 3.09 -1.42
N ARG A 21 -7.22 3.03 -0.76
CA ARG A 21 -8.47 2.80 -1.44
C ARG A 21 -8.91 4.07 -2.18
N ASP A 22 -9.25 3.93 -3.44
CA ASP A 22 -9.91 4.96 -4.24
C ASP A 22 -11.13 4.41 -4.97
N ILE A 23 -11.87 5.25 -5.67
CA ILE A 23 -13.10 4.87 -6.37
C ILE A 23 -12.87 4.02 -7.62
N ALA A 24 -11.64 3.90 -8.12
CA ALA A 24 -11.33 3.21 -9.37
C ALA A 24 -11.64 1.70 -9.32
N PHE A 25 -11.65 1.10 -8.12
CA PHE A 25 -11.86 -0.33 -7.98
C PHE A 25 -13.34 -0.74 -8.07
N ARG A 26 -14.24 0.01 -7.41
CA ARG A 26 -15.68 -0.32 -7.32
C ARG A 26 -16.61 0.81 -7.73
N GLY A 27 -16.08 1.94 -8.17
CA GLY A 27 -16.86 3.15 -8.42
C GLY A 27 -17.32 3.82 -7.12
N TYR A 28 -18.18 4.83 -7.27
CA TYR A 28 -18.81 5.54 -6.17
C TYR A 28 -19.85 4.65 -5.48
N ASN A 29 -19.83 4.65 -4.16
CA ASN A 29 -20.85 4.03 -3.32
C ASN A 29 -20.97 4.85 -2.02
N GLU A 30 -22.12 5.49 -1.83
CA GLU A 30 -22.38 6.39 -0.70
C GLU A 30 -22.12 5.76 0.68
N PHE A 31 -22.37 4.46 0.84
CA PHE A 31 -22.14 3.75 2.10
C PHE A 31 -20.66 3.49 2.41
N THR A 32 -19.78 3.59 1.43
CA THR A 32 -18.35 3.29 1.62
C THR A 32 -17.43 4.40 1.13
N ASP A 33 -17.99 5.46 0.60
CA ASP A 33 -17.25 6.55 -0.05
C ASP A 33 -16.30 7.27 0.92
N TYR A 34 -16.68 7.40 2.18
CA TYR A 34 -15.84 7.99 3.22
C TYR A 34 -14.48 7.27 3.43
N LYS A 35 -14.34 6.02 2.95
CA LYS A 35 -13.08 5.26 2.97
C LYS A 35 -12.15 5.58 1.80
N ASN A 36 -12.66 6.23 0.77
CA ASN A 36 -11.88 6.50 -0.42
C ASN A 36 -10.92 7.69 -0.19
N ILE A 37 -9.74 7.58 -0.77
CA ILE A 37 -8.75 8.64 -0.76
C ILE A 37 -8.89 9.42 -2.06
N TYR A 38 -9.40 10.65 -1.97
CA TYR A 38 -9.56 11.53 -3.12
C TYR A 38 -8.30 12.32 -3.48
N LYS A 39 -7.46 12.60 -2.48
CA LYS A 39 -6.23 13.40 -2.64
C LYS A 39 -5.02 12.54 -2.32
N ILE A 40 -4.62 11.74 -3.30
CA ILE A 40 -3.47 10.85 -3.15
C ILE A 40 -2.16 11.61 -2.88
N ASP A 41 -2.09 12.86 -3.35
CA ASP A 41 -0.95 13.76 -3.12
C ASP A 41 -0.66 14.04 -1.65
N ASN A 42 -1.66 13.90 -0.77
CA ASN A 42 -1.45 14.02 0.68
C ASN A 42 -0.44 13.02 1.22
N TYR A 43 -0.23 11.89 0.53
CA TYR A 43 0.71 10.85 0.93
C TYR A 43 2.13 11.03 0.37
N ILE A 44 2.34 11.96 -0.58
CA ILE A 44 3.64 12.17 -1.23
C ILE A 44 4.73 12.50 -0.21
N LYS A 45 4.43 13.35 0.78
CA LYS A 45 5.40 13.70 1.84
C LYS A 45 5.81 12.48 2.66
N SER A 46 4.84 11.66 3.06
CA SER A 46 5.12 10.42 3.81
C SER A 46 5.93 9.42 2.98
N VAL A 47 5.62 9.28 1.70
CA VAL A 47 6.37 8.40 0.80
C VAL A 47 7.81 8.88 0.65
N ARG A 48 8.04 10.18 0.44
CA ARG A 48 9.39 10.75 0.35
C ARG A 48 10.17 10.53 1.64
N TYR A 49 9.56 10.78 2.78
CA TYR A 49 10.17 10.55 4.09
C TYR A 49 10.60 9.08 4.27
N LEU A 50 9.77 8.12 3.88
CA LEU A 50 10.11 6.70 3.93
C LEU A 50 11.28 6.35 2.98
N ILE A 51 11.29 6.94 1.79
CA ILE A 51 12.41 6.78 0.83
C ILE A 51 13.71 7.33 1.41
N ASP A 52 13.66 8.49 2.05
CA ASP A 52 14.82 9.12 2.69
C ASP A 52 15.36 8.27 3.87
N LEU A 53 14.48 7.53 4.53
CA LEU A 53 14.85 6.52 5.54
C LEU A 53 15.41 5.21 4.94
N GLY A 54 15.52 5.11 3.61
CA GLY A 54 16.08 3.96 2.91
C GLY A 54 15.09 2.84 2.59
N TYR A 55 13.79 3.03 2.81
CA TYR A 55 12.77 2.06 2.42
C TYR A 55 12.52 2.05 0.92
N TYR A 56 12.18 0.87 0.40
CA TYR A 56 11.56 0.73 -0.91
C TYR A 56 10.04 0.79 -0.72
N VAL A 57 9.40 1.80 -1.28
CA VAL A 57 7.96 2.01 -1.11
C VAL A 57 7.21 1.50 -2.33
N ILE A 58 6.26 0.60 -2.12
CA ILE A 58 5.39 0.07 -3.16
C ILE A 58 3.97 0.57 -2.88
N ARG A 59 3.44 1.44 -3.74
CA ARG A 59 2.00 1.68 -3.74
C ARG A 59 1.32 0.46 -4.34
N THR A 60 0.38 -0.13 -3.60
CA THR A 60 -0.37 -1.32 -4.03
C THR A 60 -1.80 -0.98 -4.43
N GLY A 61 -2.43 -1.87 -5.17
CA GLY A 61 -3.82 -1.78 -5.61
C GLY A 61 -4.03 -2.47 -6.94
N ALA A 62 -5.23 -2.98 -7.18
CA ALA A 62 -5.58 -3.61 -8.45
C ALA A 62 -5.87 -2.56 -9.54
N ARG A 63 -6.50 -1.46 -9.15
CA ARG A 63 -6.83 -0.30 -9.99
C ARG A 63 -6.67 0.97 -9.18
N SER A 64 -6.35 2.06 -9.84
CA SER A 64 -6.23 3.37 -9.22
C SER A 64 -6.50 4.47 -10.22
N ASN A 65 -7.10 5.59 -9.79
CA ASN A 65 -7.52 6.68 -10.68
C ASN A 65 -6.35 7.43 -11.30
N ALA A 66 -5.28 7.65 -10.54
CA ALA A 66 -4.14 8.44 -10.98
C ALA A 66 -2.82 7.93 -10.41
N PRO A 67 -1.72 8.04 -11.17
CA PRO A 67 -0.40 7.70 -10.67
C PRO A 67 0.09 8.71 -9.62
N ILE A 68 0.94 8.23 -8.71
CA ILE A 68 1.70 9.10 -7.80
C ILE A 68 2.98 9.54 -8.53
N LYS A 69 3.15 10.86 -8.69
CA LYS A 69 4.32 11.42 -9.37
C LYS A 69 5.51 11.56 -8.41
N ILE A 70 6.24 10.47 -8.22
CA ILE A 70 7.50 10.44 -7.47
C ILE A 70 8.58 9.87 -8.38
N ASN A 71 9.60 10.69 -8.65
CA ASN A 71 10.78 10.26 -9.42
C ASN A 71 11.84 9.74 -8.44
N SER A 72 11.76 8.45 -8.12
CA SER A 72 12.74 7.76 -7.27
C SER A 72 12.85 6.29 -7.65
N LYS A 73 14.07 5.76 -7.69
CA LYS A 73 14.31 4.32 -7.86
C LYS A 73 13.79 3.47 -6.68
N ASN A 74 13.54 4.09 -5.53
CA ASN A 74 13.02 3.45 -4.32
C ASN A 74 11.50 3.55 -4.21
N PHE A 75 10.81 3.90 -5.30
CA PHE A 75 9.35 3.96 -5.36
C PHE A 75 8.82 3.18 -6.56
N LEU A 76 7.82 2.35 -6.31
CA LEU A 76 7.07 1.63 -7.34
C LEU A 76 5.58 1.95 -7.24
N ASP A 77 5.04 2.61 -8.27
CA ASP A 77 3.58 2.77 -8.42
C ASP A 77 3.02 1.51 -9.11
N TYR A 78 2.81 0.47 -8.31
CA TYR A 78 2.53 -0.87 -8.78
C TYR A 78 1.24 -1.01 -9.60
N PRO A 79 0.11 -0.28 -9.30
CA PRO A 79 -1.09 -0.30 -10.14
C PRO A 79 -0.84 0.16 -11.59
N PHE A 80 0.16 1.03 -11.79
CA PHE A 80 0.53 1.58 -13.10
C PHE A 80 1.76 0.90 -13.70
N SER A 81 2.26 -0.12 -13.02
CA SER A 81 3.35 -0.94 -13.55
C SER A 81 2.80 -2.10 -14.39
N ASN A 82 3.55 -2.53 -15.38
CA ASN A 82 3.18 -3.67 -16.22
C ASN A 82 3.57 -5.03 -15.60
N ILE A 83 3.97 -5.05 -14.32
CA ILE A 83 4.41 -6.28 -13.64
C ILE A 83 3.38 -6.81 -12.63
N ARG A 84 2.23 -6.14 -12.51
CA ARG A 84 1.23 -6.54 -11.51
C ARG A 84 0.58 -7.87 -11.86
N THR A 85 0.62 -8.81 -10.90
CA THR A 85 -0.15 -10.06 -10.89
C THR A 85 -0.67 -10.35 -9.49
N GLU A 86 -1.66 -11.24 -9.36
CA GLU A 86 -2.20 -11.64 -8.06
C GLU A 86 -1.16 -12.41 -7.23
N GLU A 87 -0.33 -13.24 -7.88
CA GLU A 87 0.76 -13.95 -7.22
C GLU A 87 1.80 -12.97 -6.66
N LEU A 88 2.12 -11.92 -7.41
CA LEU A 88 3.05 -10.91 -6.93
C LEU A 88 2.45 -10.07 -5.80
N ASP A 89 1.12 -9.85 -5.78
CA ASP A 89 0.42 -9.25 -4.64
C ASP A 89 0.67 -10.05 -3.35
N VAL A 90 0.61 -11.39 -3.41
CA VAL A 90 0.89 -12.27 -2.27
C VAL A 90 2.35 -12.18 -1.84
N VAL A 91 3.27 -12.20 -2.81
CA VAL A 91 4.71 -12.11 -2.54
C VAL A 91 5.07 -10.79 -1.85
N ILE A 92 4.61 -9.64 -2.35
CA ILE A 92 4.93 -8.34 -1.74
C ILE A 92 4.30 -8.20 -0.36
N ALA A 93 3.07 -8.72 -0.15
CA ALA A 93 2.44 -8.74 1.16
C ALA A 93 3.23 -9.58 2.18
N SER A 94 3.77 -10.73 1.75
CA SER A 94 4.57 -11.60 2.62
C SER A 94 5.95 -11.04 2.96
N GLN A 95 6.53 -10.22 2.08
CA GLN A 95 7.90 -9.71 2.21
C GLN A 95 7.99 -8.29 2.79
N CYS A 96 6.87 -7.58 2.89
CA CYS A 96 6.90 -6.22 3.44
C CYS A 96 7.29 -6.19 4.92
N ASN A 97 7.86 -5.08 5.35
CA ASN A 97 8.14 -4.80 6.75
C ASN A 97 6.88 -4.31 7.47
N PHE A 98 6.12 -3.45 6.81
CA PHE A 98 4.79 -3.01 7.26
C PHE A 98 3.98 -2.43 6.09
N CYS A 99 2.69 -2.21 6.33
CA CYS A 99 1.78 -1.61 5.36
C CYS A 99 1.09 -0.39 5.97
N ILE A 100 0.97 0.68 5.19
CA ILE A 100 0.09 1.81 5.46
C ILE A 100 -1.18 1.60 4.64
N SER A 101 -2.34 1.49 5.29
CA SER A 101 -3.60 1.17 4.63
C SER A 101 -4.72 2.14 5.02
N SER A 102 -5.58 2.47 4.07
CA SER A 102 -6.83 3.18 4.33
C SER A 102 -8.03 2.25 4.57
N GLY A 103 -7.78 0.96 4.80
CA GLY A 103 -8.80 -0.05 5.09
C GLY A 103 -9.40 -0.68 3.83
N SER A 104 -8.91 -1.87 3.46
CA SER A 104 -9.44 -2.67 2.34
C SER A 104 -9.14 -4.16 2.54
N GLY A 105 -9.59 -5.00 1.60
CA GLY A 105 -9.31 -6.43 1.66
C GLY A 105 -7.82 -6.80 1.59
N PHE A 106 -6.99 -5.96 0.97
CA PHE A 106 -5.56 -6.21 0.84
C PHE A 106 -4.82 -6.18 2.19
N ASP A 107 -5.24 -5.33 3.12
CA ASP A 107 -4.64 -5.31 4.46
C ASP A 107 -4.93 -6.61 5.25
N GLY A 108 -6.03 -7.29 4.93
CA GLY A 108 -6.28 -8.65 5.42
C GLY A 108 -5.21 -9.65 4.99
N LEU A 109 -4.79 -9.58 3.71
CA LEU A 109 -3.68 -10.40 3.20
C LEU A 109 -2.36 -10.09 3.91
N VAL A 110 -2.04 -8.80 4.11
CA VAL A 110 -0.82 -8.38 4.83
C VAL A 110 -0.82 -8.92 6.27
N ARG A 111 -1.97 -8.81 6.96
CA ARG A 111 -2.12 -9.30 8.35
C ARG A 111 -2.04 -10.84 8.44
N SER A 112 -2.48 -11.58 7.41
CA SER A 112 -2.35 -13.04 7.41
C SER A 112 -0.88 -13.49 7.43
N PHE A 113 0.04 -12.66 6.92
CA PHE A 113 1.48 -12.84 7.06
C PHE A 113 2.06 -12.23 8.35
N ARG A 114 1.21 -11.83 9.32
CA ARG A 114 1.60 -11.22 10.60
C ARG A 114 2.44 -9.96 10.44
N LYS A 115 2.23 -9.21 9.36
CA LYS A 115 2.92 -7.94 9.13
C LYS A 115 2.16 -6.79 9.79
N PRO A 116 2.85 -5.81 10.40
CA PRO A 116 2.21 -4.64 10.97
C PRO A 116 1.44 -3.84 9.92
N VAL A 117 0.28 -3.32 10.29
CA VAL A 117 -0.52 -2.42 9.45
C VAL A 117 -0.80 -1.13 10.22
N LEU A 118 -0.37 0.01 9.65
CA LEU A 118 -0.75 1.34 10.10
C LEU A 118 -1.98 1.77 9.33
N PHE A 119 -3.11 1.92 10.03
CA PHE A 119 -4.33 2.40 9.41
C PHE A 119 -4.37 3.92 9.37
N THR A 120 -4.71 4.47 8.21
CA THR A 120 -4.94 5.89 7.97
C THR A 120 -6.32 6.09 7.38
N ASN A 121 -7.01 7.18 7.73
CA ASN A 121 -8.37 7.45 7.25
C ASN A 121 -9.32 6.24 7.47
N PHE A 122 -9.17 5.58 8.61
CA PHE A 122 -9.91 4.36 8.93
C PHE A 122 -11.19 4.69 9.71
N LEU A 123 -12.33 4.60 9.04
CA LEU A 123 -13.65 4.88 9.60
C LEU A 123 -14.64 3.77 9.19
N PRO A 124 -15.64 3.45 10.00
CA PRO A 124 -15.77 3.84 11.41
C PRO A 124 -14.78 3.08 12.31
N ILE A 125 -14.40 3.68 13.43
CA ILE A 125 -13.44 3.06 14.39
C ILE A 125 -13.94 1.70 14.90
N SER A 126 -15.25 1.49 14.93
CA SER A 126 -15.87 0.21 15.32
C SER A 126 -15.46 -0.98 14.43
N HIS A 127 -14.99 -0.73 13.21
CA HIS A 127 -14.45 -1.76 12.32
C HIS A 127 -12.97 -2.07 12.56
N PHE A 128 -12.34 -1.40 13.54
CA PHE A 128 -10.96 -1.64 13.86
C PHE A 128 -10.79 -3.03 14.48
N ILE A 129 -9.96 -3.85 13.84
CA ILE A 129 -9.70 -5.20 14.31
C ILE A 129 -8.49 -5.14 15.25
N SER A 130 -8.77 -5.17 16.56
CA SER A 130 -7.77 -5.10 17.63
C SER A 130 -7.15 -6.45 18.00
N GLN A 131 -7.40 -7.50 17.23
CA GLN A 131 -6.95 -8.87 17.53
C GLN A 131 -5.44 -9.07 17.38
N SER A 132 -4.72 -8.09 16.88
CA SER A 132 -3.28 -8.16 16.70
C SER A 132 -2.59 -6.97 17.34
N LYS A 133 -1.55 -7.23 18.14
CA LYS A 133 -0.66 -6.20 18.70
C LYS A 133 0.14 -5.43 17.61
N TYR A 134 0.06 -5.87 16.37
CA TYR A 134 0.76 -5.25 15.23
C TYR A 134 -0.13 -4.29 14.40
N ASN A 135 -1.38 -4.07 14.81
CA ASN A 135 -2.24 -3.06 14.20
C ASN A 135 -2.11 -1.75 14.99
N MET A 136 -1.75 -0.68 14.31
CA MET A 136 -1.61 0.67 14.84
C MET A 136 -2.46 1.65 14.04
#